data_9657f5d4d770feb81d4740bdf3083f25
#
_entry.id   9657f5d4d770feb81d4740bdf3083f25
#
_cell.length_a   1.000
_cell.length_b   1.000
_cell.length_c   1.000
_cell.angle_alpha   90.00
_cell.angle_beta   90.00
_cell.angle_gamma   90.00
#
_symmetry.space_group_name_H-M   'P 1'
#
loop_
_entity.id
_entity.type
_entity.pdbx_description
1 polymer ?
#
loop_
_entity_poly.entity_id
_entity_poly.type
_entity_poly.pdbx_seq_one_letter_code
_entity_poly.pdbx_strand_id
1 'polypeptide(L)'
;MSTLHAFETLAQPLDWRHSPIIVLFGDESFLKQRVLAMLTDDYENSIGFPATVFDGNQVEWRDVSDEVATVSLFGGDDPRVAIVDEADRMVTQYRDRIEAYVEQETCHGCLVLVVDKWQPNTRLYKRVDRVGLQVECRAPVGNRKGSKAIDEPRVIKWIMAWAEQHHGCKLSKEAAEELLGLVGPKLGLLDQDLAKLALFVESGEVVDVDNVQKIVGGWRQQTVWEILDAGMDGDVAGAISQLDHLLSAGEAAPAIFAQVSWSLRRFAQVTDAYLRQIRGRQKVNLSAIFKSCGFRDWPAGSLQKNEQRLIRLGRDRAAQLHRWLLETDLALKGSHSSPDRARFALEYLFMRMNRASKPAATAKRS
;
A
#
# COMPACT_ATOMS: atom_id res chain seq x y z
N MET A 1 8.16 -18.65 22.30
CA MET A 1 9.02 -17.84 21.39
C MET A 1 8.28 -16.55 21.04
N SER A 2 8.96 -15.47 20.72
CA SER A 2 8.27 -14.24 20.31
C SER A 2 7.85 -14.35 18.84
N THR A 3 6.70 -13.77 18.49
CA THR A 3 6.28 -13.62 17.10
C THR A 3 7.37 -12.85 16.34
N LEU A 4 7.85 -13.40 15.23
CA LEU A 4 8.81 -12.76 14.35
C LEU A 4 8.09 -11.87 13.33
N HIS A 5 8.72 -10.79 12.92
CA HIS A 5 8.19 -10.00 11.81
C HIS A 5 8.83 -10.46 10.49
N ALA A 6 8.07 -10.47 9.40
CA ALA A 6 8.55 -10.93 8.10
C ALA A 6 9.83 -10.22 7.61
N PHE A 7 10.05 -8.92 7.96
CA PHE A 7 11.27 -8.20 7.63
C PHE A 7 12.54 -8.82 8.28
N GLU A 8 12.39 -9.36 9.48
CA GLU A 8 13.49 -10.02 10.21
C GLU A 8 13.73 -11.42 9.65
N THR A 9 12.62 -12.12 9.37
CA THR A 9 12.63 -13.46 8.79
C THR A 9 13.27 -13.49 7.40
N LEU A 10 12.97 -12.52 6.56
CA LEU A 10 13.55 -12.42 5.20
C LEU A 10 15.04 -12.01 5.22
N ALA A 11 15.53 -11.44 6.32
CA ALA A 11 16.94 -11.13 6.50
C ALA A 11 17.77 -12.31 7.05
N GLN A 12 17.13 -13.34 7.62
CA GLN A 12 17.79 -14.51 8.24
C GLN A 12 16.98 -15.78 7.97
N PRO A 13 17.62 -16.92 7.65
CA PRO A 13 16.94 -18.18 7.42
C PRO A 13 16.07 -18.61 8.62
N LEU A 14 14.88 -19.15 8.36
CA LEU A 14 14.02 -19.76 9.36
C LEU A 14 14.52 -21.16 9.72
N ASP A 15 14.59 -21.47 11.01
CA ASP A 15 14.81 -22.84 11.46
C ASP A 15 13.49 -23.61 11.49
N TRP A 16 13.05 -24.06 10.30
CA TRP A 16 11.79 -24.81 10.12
C TRP A 16 11.92 -26.28 10.54
N ARG A 17 13.13 -26.84 10.51
CA ARG A 17 13.34 -28.28 10.75
C ARG A 17 12.93 -28.77 12.14
N HIS A 18 13.05 -27.89 13.11
CA HIS A 18 12.70 -28.20 14.50
C HIS A 18 11.32 -27.67 14.92
N SER A 19 10.56 -27.13 13.97
CA SER A 19 9.24 -26.54 14.24
C SER A 19 8.14 -27.43 13.67
N PRO A 20 7.26 -28.01 14.51
CA PRO A 20 6.15 -28.83 14.03
C PRO A 20 5.12 -28.02 13.25
N ILE A 21 5.08 -26.69 13.49
CA ILE A 21 4.14 -25.80 12.84
C ILE A 21 4.74 -24.41 12.65
N ILE A 22 4.49 -23.83 11.46
CA ILE A 22 4.82 -22.45 11.13
C ILE A 22 3.54 -21.75 10.70
N VAL A 23 3.28 -20.56 11.22
CA VAL A 23 2.11 -19.77 10.85
C VAL A 23 2.56 -18.43 10.27
N LEU A 24 2.23 -18.20 8.99
CA LEU A 24 2.40 -16.94 8.32
C LEU A 24 1.06 -16.18 8.36
N PHE A 25 1.00 -15.04 9.03
CA PHE A 25 -0.27 -14.35 9.23
C PHE A 25 -0.18 -12.84 9.01
N GLY A 26 -1.23 -12.26 8.47
CA GLY A 26 -1.34 -10.82 8.22
C GLY A 26 -2.01 -10.52 6.90
N ASP A 27 -2.15 -9.22 6.62
CA ASP A 27 -2.87 -8.70 5.46
C ASP A 27 -1.95 -8.36 4.25
N GLU A 28 -0.61 -8.56 4.39
CA GLU A 28 0.34 -8.27 3.32
C GLU A 28 0.73 -9.56 2.58
N SER A 29 0.05 -9.82 1.48
CA SER A 29 0.23 -11.03 0.66
C SER A 29 1.66 -11.15 0.11
N PHE A 30 2.29 -10.04 -0.26
CA PHE A 30 3.67 -10.03 -0.74
C PHE A 30 4.64 -10.65 0.29
N LEU A 31 4.52 -10.24 1.55
CA LEU A 31 5.40 -10.79 2.61
C LEU A 31 5.13 -12.26 2.85
N LYS A 32 3.86 -12.69 2.87
CA LYS A 32 3.50 -14.11 3.01
C LYS A 32 4.14 -14.94 1.89
N GLN A 33 4.01 -14.49 0.64
CA GLN A 33 4.59 -15.17 -0.52
C GLN A 33 6.12 -15.23 -0.48
N ARG A 34 6.79 -14.14 -0.08
CA ARG A 34 8.27 -14.11 0.00
C ARG A 34 8.81 -15.00 1.09
N VAL A 35 8.20 -14.99 2.28
CA VAL A 35 8.59 -15.89 3.38
C VAL A 35 8.31 -17.36 3.00
N LEU A 36 7.18 -17.62 2.36
CA LEU A 36 6.83 -18.96 1.90
C LEU A 36 7.81 -19.46 0.83
N ALA A 37 8.14 -18.63 -0.18
CA ALA A 37 9.11 -18.97 -1.21
C ALA A 37 10.49 -19.30 -0.60
N MET A 38 10.98 -18.46 0.31
CA MET A 38 12.24 -18.68 1.01
C MET A 38 12.25 -20.03 1.77
N LEU A 39 11.15 -20.36 2.46
CA LEU A 39 11.00 -21.62 3.18
C LEU A 39 10.96 -22.81 2.22
N THR A 40 10.21 -22.68 1.12
CA THR A 40 10.08 -23.72 0.11
C THR A 40 11.41 -23.98 -0.60
N ASP A 41 12.13 -22.93 -0.99
CA ASP A 41 13.44 -23.05 -1.63
C ASP A 41 14.46 -23.73 -0.69
N ASP A 42 14.50 -23.35 0.61
CA ASP A 42 15.39 -24.00 1.58
C ASP A 42 15.01 -25.46 1.82
N TYR A 43 13.69 -25.77 1.85
CA TYR A 43 13.21 -27.14 1.96
C TYR A 43 13.62 -27.98 0.75
N GLU A 44 13.32 -27.53 -0.47
CA GLU A 44 13.62 -28.24 -1.71
C GLU A 44 15.11 -28.48 -1.90
N ASN A 45 15.93 -27.45 -1.61
CA ASN A 45 17.39 -27.57 -1.67
C ASN A 45 17.96 -28.56 -0.63
N SER A 46 17.29 -28.71 0.51
CA SER A 46 17.74 -29.60 1.57
C SER A 46 17.31 -31.04 1.38
N ILE A 47 16.08 -31.24 0.91
CA ILE A 47 15.42 -32.56 0.83
C ILE A 47 15.43 -33.15 -0.57
N GLY A 48 15.51 -32.30 -1.61
CA GLY A 48 15.48 -32.70 -3.01
C GLY A 48 14.09 -32.99 -3.57
N PHE A 49 13.03 -32.72 -2.80
CA PHE A 49 11.63 -32.89 -3.23
C PHE A 49 10.82 -31.62 -2.88
N PRO A 50 9.81 -31.27 -3.71
CA PRO A 50 8.96 -30.12 -3.43
C PRO A 50 8.07 -30.38 -2.21
N ALA A 51 7.75 -29.29 -1.50
CA ALA A 51 6.74 -29.30 -0.44
C ALA A 51 5.34 -29.52 -1.04
N THR A 52 4.46 -30.22 -0.30
CA THR A 52 3.08 -30.41 -0.73
C THR A 52 2.23 -29.20 -0.37
N VAL A 53 1.57 -28.59 -1.37
CA VAL A 53 0.73 -27.41 -1.17
C VAL A 53 -0.74 -27.78 -1.30
N PHE A 54 -1.55 -27.36 -0.33
CA PHE A 54 -2.99 -27.55 -0.26
C PHE A 54 -3.73 -26.21 -0.30
N ASP A 55 -4.91 -26.20 -0.92
CA ASP A 55 -5.85 -25.09 -0.85
C ASP A 55 -6.70 -25.22 0.44
N GLY A 56 -6.51 -24.32 1.39
CA GLY A 56 -7.20 -24.33 2.69
C GLY A 56 -8.70 -24.14 2.63
N ASN A 57 -9.25 -23.72 1.48
CA ASN A 57 -10.69 -23.63 1.25
C ASN A 57 -11.33 -24.97 0.90
N GLN A 58 -10.54 -25.92 0.39
CA GLN A 58 -11.05 -27.20 -0.15
C GLN A 58 -10.51 -28.41 0.59
N VAL A 59 -9.31 -28.34 1.18
CA VAL A 59 -8.62 -29.48 1.78
C VAL A 59 -9.31 -29.96 3.07
N GLU A 60 -9.31 -31.27 3.27
CA GLU A 60 -9.69 -31.88 4.53
C GLU A 60 -8.48 -32.10 5.44
N TRP A 61 -8.71 -32.06 6.75
CA TRP A 61 -7.65 -32.29 7.74
C TRP A 61 -6.92 -33.62 7.55
N ARG A 62 -7.65 -34.65 7.11
CA ARG A 62 -7.08 -35.98 6.89
C ARG A 62 -5.93 -35.93 5.90
N ASP A 63 -6.12 -35.26 4.76
CA ASP A 63 -5.12 -35.22 3.69
C ASP A 63 -3.85 -34.51 4.16
N VAL A 64 -4.00 -33.42 4.91
CA VAL A 64 -2.87 -32.67 5.50
C VAL A 64 -2.16 -33.50 6.58
N SER A 65 -2.94 -34.15 7.46
CA SER A 65 -2.37 -34.96 8.55
C SER A 65 -1.64 -36.18 8.03
N ASP A 66 -2.12 -36.82 6.95
CA ASP A 66 -1.48 -37.97 6.33
C ASP A 66 -0.14 -37.53 5.68
N GLU A 67 -0.07 -36.33 5.07
CA GLU A 67 1.18 -35.80 4.50
C GLU A 67 2.24 -35.57 5.58
N VAL A 68 1.91 -34.82 6.66
CA VAL A 68 2.88 -34.52 7.73
C VAL A 68 3.25 -35.74 8.59
N ALA A 69 2.44 -36.80 8.57
CA ALA A 69 2.74 -38.06 9.24
C ALA A 69 3.57 -39.02 8.38
N THR A 70 3.72 -38.74 7.09
CA THR A 70 4.45 -39.61 6.17
C THR A 70 5.94 -39.56 6.46
N VAL A 71 6.52 -40.71 6.78
CA VAL A 71 7.96 -40.92 6.99
C VAL A 71 8.59 -41.44 5.70
N SER A 72 9.76 -40.89 5.33
CA SER A 72 10.49 -41.34 4.14
C SER A 72 10.98 -42.77 4.30
N LEU A 73 10.65 -43.66 3.36
CA LEU A 73 11.10 -45.05 3.34
C LEU A 73 12.57 -45.21 2.91
N PHE A 74 13.17 -44.19 2.32
CA PHE A 74 14.50 -44.26 1.70
C PHE A 74 15.59 -43.49 2.46
N GLY A 75 15.40 -43.21 3.73
CA GLY A 75 16.43 -42.70 4.63
C GLY A 75 16.54 -41.19 4.61
N GLY A 76 16.25 -40.64 5.75
CA GLY A 76 16.40 -39.27 6.17
C GLY A 76 15.40 -39.00 7.27
N ASP A 77 15.87 -38.49 8.42
CA ASP A 77 15.00 -37.98 9.51
C ASP A 77 14.39 -36.62 9.14
N ASP A 78 14.43 -36.25 7.84
CA ASP A 78 13.98 -34.95 7.40
C ASP A 78 12.46 -34.86 7.38
N PRO A 79 11.89 -33.84 8.06
CA PRO A 79 10.44 -33.70 8.19
C PRO A 79 9.79 -33.37 6.84
N ARG A 80 8.64 -33.98 6.56
CA ARG A 80 7.77 -33.58 5.44
C ARG A 80 7.15 -32.22 5.73
N VAL A 81 7.07 -31.38 4.70
CA VAL A 81 6.44 -30.06 4.79
C VAL A 81 5.13 -30.05 4.03
N ALA A 82 4.03 -29.83 4.76
CA ALA A 82 2.71 -29.60 4.20
C ALA A 82 2.36 -28.11 4.35
N ILE A 83 2.11 -27.44 3.23
CA ILE A 83 1.74 -26.04 3.17
C ILE A 83 0.24 -25.95 2.92
N VAL A 84 -0.49 -25.21 3.76
CA VAL A 84 -1.89 -24.90 3.51
C VAL A 84 -2.03 -23.40 3.26
N ASP A 85 -2.26 -23.04 2.00
CA ASP A 85 -2.52 -21.66 1.61
C ASP A 85 -4.00 -21.31 1.84
N GLU A 86 -4.30 -20.02 2.10
CA GLU A 86 -5.65 -19.54 2.46
C GLU A 86 -6.32 -20.36 3.59
N ALA A 87 -5.55 -20.68 4.63
CA ALA A 87 -5.94 -21.65 5.65
C ALA A 87 -6.97 -21.14 6.69
N ASP A 88 -7.49 -19.92 6.60
CA ASP A 88 -8.42 -19.33 7.57
C ASP A 88 -9.64 -20.19 7.82
N ARG A 89 -10.24 -20.76 6.75
CA ARG A 89 -11.38 -21.66 6.84
C ARG A 89 -11.01 -22.97 7.52
N MET A 90 -9.93 -23.60 7.07
CA MET A 90 -9.42 -24.86 7.62
C MET A 90 -9.10 -24.73 9.12
N VAL A 91 -8.38 -23.65 9.51
CA VAL A 91 -8.05 -23.37 10.92
C VAL A 91 -9.32 -23.20 11.75
N THR A 92 -10.36 -22.59 11.20
CA THR A 92 -11.64 -22.44 11.94
C THR A 92 -12.35 -23.79 12.09
N GLN A 93 -12.38 -24.60 11.03
CA GLN A 93 -13.11 -25.86 10.99
C GLN A 93 -12.43 -26.97 11.80
N TYR A 94 -11.10 -27.05 11.75
CA TYR A 94 -10.33 -28.15 12.32
C TYR A 94 -9.43 -27.72 13.50
N ARG A 95 -9.78 -26.64 14.18
CA ARG A 95 -8.98 -26.05 15.27
C ARG A 95 -8.54 -27.08 16.30
N ASP A 96 -9.46 -27.88 16.82
CA ASP A 96 -9.16 -28.86 17.87
C ASP A 96 -8.20 -29.95 17.39
N ARG A 97 -8.27 -30.32 16.12
CA ARG A 97 -7.35 -31.30 15.49
C ARG A 97 -5.97 -30.74 15.31
N ILE A 98 -5.87 -29.48 14.87
CA ILE A 98 -4.59 -28.77 14.74
C ILE A 98 -3.97 -28.58 16.13
N GLU A 99 -4.79 -28.24 17.15
CA GLU A 99 -4.32 -28.16 18.54
C GLU A 99 -3.75 -29.48 19.03
N ALA A 100 -4.43 -30.61 18.74
CA ALA A 100 -3.97 -31.94 19.09
C ALA A 100 -2.68 -32.34 18.34
N TYR A 101 -2.55 -31.96 17.07
CA TYR A 101 -1.34 -32.20 16.30
C TYR A 101 -0.13 -31.47 16.92
N VAL A 102 -0.30 -30.20 17.27
CA VAL A 102 0.77 -29.38 17.87
C VAL A 102 1.17 -29.85 19.26
N GLU A 103 0.34 -30.62 19.95
CA GLU A 103 0.62 -31.19 21.28
C GLU A 103 1.35 -32.55 21.25
N GLN A 104 1.52 -33.15 20.09
CA GLN A 104 2.25 -34.43 19.97
C GLN A 104 3.73 -34.22 20.33
N GLU A 105 4.24 -35.12 21.15
CA GLU A 105 5.67 -35.11 21.59
C GLU A 105 6.63 -35.37 20.41
N THR A 106 6.16 -36.07 19.38
CA THR A 106 6.94 -36.42 18.18
C THR A 106 6.14 -36.01 16.94
N CYS A 107 6.43 -34.86 16.40
CA CYS A 107 5.94 -34.45 15.08
C CYS A 107 6.98 -34.86 14.02
N HIS A 108 6.59 -35.71 13.08
CA HIS A 108 7.46 -36.18 12.00
C HIS A 108 7.51 -35.22 10.80
N GLY A 109 6.60 -34.23 10.77
CA GLY A 109 6.51 -33.23 9.69
C GLY A 109 6.31 -31.82 10.22
N CYS A 110 6.42 -30.85 9.30
CA CYS A 110 6.16 -29.43 9.57
C CYS A 110 4.90 -28.98 8.83
N LEU A 111 3.93 -28.46 9.57
CA LEU A 111 2.72 -27.87 9.00
C LEU A 111 2.92 -26.36 8.84
N VAL A 112 2.78 -25.84 7.61
CA VAL A 112 2.83 -24.42 7.32
C VAL A 112 1.42 -23.91 7.03
N LEU A 113 0.92 -22.98 7.84
CA LEU A 113 -0.39 -22.35 7.66
C LEU A 113 -0.22 -20.91 7.20
N VAL A 114 -0.85 -20.55 6.08
CA VAL A 114 -0.91 -19.19 5.58
C VAL A 114 -2.31 -18.64 5.83
N VAL A 115 -2.43 -17.64 6.71
CA VAL A 115 -3.73 -17.10 7.16
C VAL A 115 -3.73 -15.58 7.14
N ASP A 116 -4.91 -14.98 7.04
CA ASP A 116 -5.08 -13.54 7.18
C ASP A 116 -5.28 -13.15 8.65
N LYS A 117 -6.01 -13.98 9.39
CA LYS A 117 -6.40 -13.70 10.78
C LYS A 117 -5.82 -14.71 11.75
N TRP A 118 -4.96 -14.24 12.66
CA TRP A 118 -4.36 -15.05 13.70
C TRP A 118 -4.54 -14.40 15.06
N GLN A 119 -5.47 -14.93 15.87
CA GLN A 119 -5.94 -14.27 17.09
C GLN A 119 -5.11 -14.65 18.32
N PRO A 120 -4.43 -13.71 19.01
CA PRO A 120 -3.55 -14.00 20.15
C PRO A 120 -4.22 -14.65 21.35
N ASN A 121 -5.55 -14.50 21.48
CA ASN A 121 -6.31 -15.00 22.65
C ASN A 121 -6.72 -16.48 22.54
N THR A 122 -6.49 -17.14 21.40
CA THR A 122 -6.87 -18.54 21.19
C THR A 122 -5.89 -19.51 21.85
N ARG A 123 -6.37 -20.71 22.17
CA ARG A 123 -5.51 -21.79 22.67
C ARG A 123 -4.48 -22.19 21.62
N LEU A 124 -4.90 -22.31 20.37
CA LEU A 124 -4.02 -22.65 19.25
C LEU A 124 -2.86 -21.64 19.14
N TYR A 125 -3.12 -20.32 19.16
CA TYR A 125 -2.07 -19.31 19.14
C TYR A 125 -1.03 -19.54 20.26
N LYS A 126 -1.51 -19.72 21.49
CA LYS A 126 -0.62 -19.93 22.66
C LYS A 126 0.18 -21.23 22.60
N ARG A 127 -0.37 -22.27 21.96
CA ARG A 127 0.34 -23.52 21.73
C ARG A 127 1.44 -23.36 20.70
N VAL A 128 1.09 -22.78 19.55
CA VAL A 128 2.05 -22.49 18.48
C VAL A 128 3.18 -21.59 18.99
N ASP A 129 2.87 -20.61 19.84
CA ASP A 129 3.91 -19.73 20.44
C ASP A 129 4.94 -20.48 21.29
N ARG A 130 4.60 -21.68 21.82
CA ARG A 130 5.50 -22.50 22.64
C ARG A 130 6.40 -23.42 21.82
N VAL A 131 5.87 -24.02 20.76
CA VAL A 131 6.54 -25.13 20.05
C VAL A 131 6.75 -24.88 18.57
N GLY A 132 6.16 -23.84 18.01
CA GLY A 132 6.21 -23.49 16.60
C GLY A 132 6.74 -22.09 16.35
N LEU A 133 6.68 -21.66 15.10
CA LEU A 133 7.06 -20.33 14.64
C LEU A 133 5.83 -19.55 14.19
N GLN A 134 5.80 -18.28 14.52
CA GLN A 134 4.76 -17.35 14.09
C GLN A 134 5.42 -16.14 13.40
N VAL A 135 5.07 -15.88 12.15
CA VAL A 135 5.63 -14.79 11.35
C VAL A 135 4.52 -13.81 11.00
N GLU A 136 4.67 -12.59 11.48
CA GLU A 136 3.74 -11.50 11.19
C GLU A 136 4.08 -10.87 9.83
N CYS A 137 3.15 -11.02 8.85
CA CYS A 137 3.25 -10.53 7.49
C CYS A 137 2.31 -9.33 7.28
N ARG A 138 2.69 -8.18 7.78
CA ARG A 138 2.01 -6.90 7.58
C ARG A 138 3.00 -5.74 7.53
N ALA A 139 2.57 -4.59 7.03
CA ALA A 139 3.41 -3.40 7.11
C ALA A 139 3.67 -3.02 8.59
N PRO A 140 4.92 -2.71 8.97
CA PRO A 140 5.25 -2.42 10.36
C PRO A 140 4.53 -1.16 10.84
N VAL A 141 3.92 -1.22 12.02
CA VAL A 141 3.25 -0.10 12.67
C VAL A 141 4.09 0.46 13.80
N GLY A 142 4.01 1.78 14.01
CA GLY A 142 4.80 2.45 15.04
C GLY A 142 4.45 2.00 16.47
N ASN A 143 5.44 1.96 17.34
CA ASN A 143 5.38 1.43 18.71
C ASN A 143 4.49 2.21 19.72
N ARG A 144 3.83 3.29 19.32
CA ARG A 144 2.91 4.00 20.23
C ARG A 144 1.64 3.19 20.42
N LYS A 145 1.34 2.79 21.65
CA LYS A 145 0.09 2.09 22.01
C LYS A 145 -1.11 2.76 21.35
N GLY A 146 -1.82 2.02 20.49
CA GLY A 146 -3.00 2.52 19.76
C GLY A 146 -2.71 3.27 18.45
N SER A 147 -1.46 3.46 18.06
CA SER A 147 -1.13 4.03 16.75
C SER A 147 -1.31 2.98 15.65
N LYS A 148 -2.13 3.30 14.65
CA LYS A 148 -2.20 2.56 13.38
C LYS A 148 -1.28 3.17 12.31
N ALA A 149 -0.43 4.13 12.69
CA ALA A 149 0.48 4.77 11.77
C ALA A 149 1.63 3.82 11.46
N ILE A 150 2.01 3.77 10.19
CA ILE A 150 3.11 2.94 9.70
C ILE A 150 4.44 3.46 10.25
N ASP A 151 5.33 2.56 10.57
CA ASP A 151 6.72 2.84 10.92
C ASP A 151 7.52 3.13 9.64
N GLU A 152 7.36 4.36 9.11
CA GLU A 152 8.03 4.78 7.87
C GLU A 152 9.55 4.56 7.92
N PRO A 153 10.28 4.91 9.00
CA PRO A 153 11.72 4.65 9.09
C PRO A 153 12.09 3.18 8.91
N ARG A 154 11.30 2.26 9.46
CA ARG A 154 11.53 0.82 9.33
C ARG A 154 11.23 0.33 7.92
N VAL A 155 10.20 0.88 7.26
CA VAL A 155 9.90 0.58 5.85
C VAL A 155 11.00 1.12 4.93
N ILE A 156 11.48 2.35 5.13
CA ILE A 156 12.58 2.94 4.35
C ILE A 156 13.85 2.09 4.45
N LYS A 157 14.21 1.68 5.67
CA LYS A 157 15.37 0.80 5.88
C LYS A 157 15.20 -0.53 5.15
N TRP A 158 13.98 -1.09 5.18
CA TRP A 158 13.68 -2.32 4.45
C TRP A 158 13.77 -2.13 2.93
N ILE A 159 13.22 -1.03 2.38
CA ILE A 159 13.31 -0.70 0.94
C ILE A 159 14.77 -0.71 0.47
N MET A 160 15.65 -0.02 1.21
CA MET A 160 17.06 0.08 0.84
C MET A 160 17.77 -1.29 0.88
N ALA A 161 17.55 -2.07 1.94
CA ALA A 161 18.12 -3.41 2.07
C ALA A 161 17.57 -4.38 1.01
N TRP A 162 16.27 -4.33 0.76
CA TRP A 162 15.57 -5.16 -0.22
C TRP A 162 16.06 -4.90 -1.64
N ALA A 163 16.22 -3.64 -2.01
CA ALA A 163 16.75 -3.24 -3.32
C ALA A 163 18.16 -3.78 -3.55
N GLU A 164 19.04 -3.68 -2.56
CA GLU A 164 20.41 -4.18 -2.68
C GLU A 164 20.46 -5.72 -2.76
N GLN A 165 19.67 -6.40 -1.91
CA GLN A 165 19.72 -7.87 -1.81
C GLN A 165 19.02 -8.57 -2.96
N HIS A 166 17.89 -8.06 -3.44
CA HIS A 166 17.03 -8.77 -4.42
C HIS A 166 17.06 -8.17 -5.81
N HIS A 167 17.41 -6.90 -5.95
CA HIS A 167 17.44 -6.22 -7.24
C HIS A 167 18.83 -5.73 -7.64
N GLY A 168 19.85 -5.88 -6.76
CA GLY A 168 21.22 -5.51 -7.06
C GLY A 168 21.44 -3.99 -7.24
N CYS A 169 20.48 -3.16 -6.82
CA CYS A 169 20.57 -1.71 -6.90
C CYS A 169 20.61 -1.06 -5.52
N LYS A 170 21.39 0.00 -5.39
CA LYS A 170 21.49 0.79 -4.16
C LYS A 170 20.65 2.05 -4.27
N LEU A 171 19.87 2.36 -3.24
CA LEU A 171 19.11 3.59 -3.16
C LEU A 171 19.72 4.54 -2.14
N SER A 172 19.70 5.85 -2.46
CA SER A 172 19.88 6.87 -1.42
C SER A 172 18.69 6.85 -0.47
N LYS A 173 18.87 7.35 0.76
CA LYS A 173 17.77 7.41 1.73
C LYS A 173 16.63 8.29 1.22
N GLU A 174 16.98 9.42 0.60
CA GLU A 174 16.04 10.37 0.02
C GLU A 174 15.25 9.73 -1.14
N ALA A 175 15.87 8.88 -1.96
CA ALA A 175 15.19 8.11 -3.00
C ALA A 175 14.21 7.08 -2.42
N ALA A 176 14.58 6.42 -1.34
CA ALA A 176 13.69 5.47 -0.66
C ALA A 176 12.49 6.19 0.02
N GLU A 177 12.71 7.39 0.58
CA GLU A 177 11.66 8.24 1.12
C GLU A 177 10.70 8.71 0.04
N GLU A 178 11.23 9.15 -1.11
CA GLU A 178 10.44 9.56 -2.27
C GLU A 178 9.62 8.39 -2.83
N LEU A 179 10.23 7.22 -3.00
CA LEU A 179 9.57 6.01 -3.46
C LEU A 179 8.40 5.62 -2.53
N LEU A 180 8.63 5.63 -1.22
CA LEU A 180 7.57 5.37 -0.24
C LEU A 180 6.47 6.44 -0.30
N GLY A 181 6.82 7.69 -0.53
CA GLY A 181 5.88 8.81 -0.69
C GLY A 181 4.98 8.66 -1.92
N LEU A 182 5.53 8.19 -3.03
CA LEU A 182 4.81 7.99 -4.30
C LEU A 182 3.90 6.76 -4.28
N VAL A 183 4.42 5.64 -3.82
CA VAL A 183 3.74 4.32 -3.91
C VAL A 183 2.89 4.03 -2.67
N GLY A 184 3.26 4.62 -1.54
CA GLY A 184 2.71 4.26 -0.23
C GLY A 184 3.28 2.93 0.28
N PRO A 185 2.81 2.44 1.44
CA PRO A 185 3.38 1.29 2.12
C PRO A 185 2.87 -0.05 1.58
N LYS A 186 2.64 -0.17 0.28
CA LYS A 186 2.25 -1.40 -0.41
C LYS A 186 3.52 -2.12 -0.88
N LEU A 187 3.99 -3.06 -0.09
CA LEU A 187 5.32 -3.67 -0.26
C LEU A 187 5.49 -4.38 -1.60
N GLY A 188 4.45 -5.04 -2.12
CA GLY A 188 4.51 -5.69 -3.43
C GLY A 188 4.65 -4.70 -4.59
N LEU A 189 4.04 -3.51 -4.49
CA LEU A 189 4.23 -2.45 -5.49
C LEU A 189 5.60 -1.81 -5.37
N LEU A 190 6.10 -1.62 -4.14
CA LEU A 190 7.47 -1.14 -3.91
C LEU A 190 8.49 -2.10 -4.52
N ASP A 191 8.32 -3.43 -4.35
CA ASP A 191 9.19 -4.44 -4.96
C ASP A 191 9.19 -4.36 -6.49
N GLN A 192 8.01 -4.21 -7.12
CA GLN A 192 7.91 -4.05 -8.57
C GLN A 192 8.59 -2.78 -9.08
N ASP A 193 8.47 -1.67 -8.34
CA ASP A 193 9.08 -0.42 -8.74
C ASP A 193 10.60 -0.43 -8.49
N LEU A 194 11.08 -1.13 -7.47
CA LEU A 194 12.51 -1.41 -7.27
C LEU A 194 13.09 -2.25 -8.42
N ALA A 195 12.36 -3.27 -8.87
CA ALA A 195 12.76 -4.06 -10.04
C ALA A 195 12.87 -3.19 -11.30
N LYS A 196 11.94 -2.25 -11.53
CA LYS A 196 12.04 -1.29 -12.63
C LYS A 196 13.26 -0.38 -12.50
N LEU A 197 13.47 0.20 -11.32
CA LEU A 197 14.62 1.07 -11.06
C LEU A 197 15.93 0.36 -11.37
N ALA A 198 16.07 -0.89 -10.97
CA ALA A 198 17.25 -1.71 -11.24
C ALA A 198 17.55 -1.92 -12.74
N LEU A 199 16.51 -1.86 -13.60
CA LEU A 199 16.71 -2.00 -15.07
C LEU A 199 17.23 -0.73 -15.74
N PHE A 200 17.06 0.44 -15.10
CA PHE A 200 17.40 1.73 -15.68
C PHE A 200 18.67 2.37 -15.11
N VAL A 201 19.23 1.79 -14.06
CA VAL A 201 20.42 2.28 -13.39
C VAL A 201 21.59 1.37 -13.72
N GLU A 202 22.75 1.94 -14.05
CA GLU A 202 23.95 1.16 -14.34
C GLU A 202 24.46 0.43 -13.09
N SER A 203 25.11 -0.72 -13.31
CA SER A 203 25.62 -1.54 -12.20
C SER A 203 26.63 -0.74 -11.36
N GLY A 204 26.31 -0.54 -10.09
CA GLY A 204 27.13 0.21 -9.12
C GLY A 204 26.73 1.67 -8.94
N GLU A 205 25.80 2.18 -9.74
CA GLU A 205 25.22 3.50 -9.55
C GLU A 205 24.19 3.49 -8.41
N VAL A 206 24.12 4.61 -7.67
CA VAL A 206 23.14 4.78 -6.59
C VAL A 206 21.90 5.48 -7.16
N VAL A 207 20.75 4.85 -7.04
CA VAL A 207 19.46 5.45 -7.39
C VAL A 207 19.21 6.67 -6.52
N ASP A 208 19.03 7.81 -7.16
CA ASP A 208 18.70 9.08 -6.53
C ASP A 208 17.20 9.41 -6.67
N VAL A 209 16.80 10.58 -6.15
CA VAL A 209 15.42 11.07 -6.23
C VAL A 209 14.96 11.30 -7.67
N ASP A 210 15.87 11.81 -8.53
CA ASP A 210 15.55 12.10 -9.93
C ASP A 210 15.26 10.81 -10.71
N ASN A 211 16.01 9.73 -10.44
CA ASN A 211 15.74 8.41 -11.01
C ASN A 211 14.35 7.91 -10.59
N VAL A 212 14.01 8.00 -9.29
CA VAL A 212 12.70 7.59 -8.78
C VAL A 212 11.59 8.39 -9.43
N GLN A 213 11.73 9.71 -9.51
CA GLN A 213 10.71 10.56 -10.13
C GLN A 213 10.51 10.28 -11.62
N LYS A 214 11.59 10.01 -12.36
CA LYS A 214 11.53 9.71 -13.80
C LYS A 214 10.93 8.32 -14.09
N ILE A 215 11.27 7.32 -13.28
CA ILE A 215 10.99 5.91 -13.59
C ILE A 215 9.72 5.43 -12.89
N VAL A 216 9.57 5.73 -11.60
CA VAL A 216 8.46 5.27 -10.75
C VAL A 216 7.35 6.31 -10.70
N GLY A 217 7.71 7.59 -10.56
CA GLY A 217 6.76 8.69 -10.67
C GLY A 217 5.99 8.66 -11.98
N GLY A 218 6.33 7.71 -12.82
CA GLY A 218 5.94 7.36 -14.16
C GLY A 218 4.88 8.29 -14.73
N TRP A 219 5.02 8.70 -15.92
CA TRP A 219 4.19 9.68 -16.63
C TRP A 219 2.68 9.63 -16.27
N ARG A 220 2.15 8.50 -15.75
CA ARG A 220 0.75 8.33 -15.30
C ARG A 220 0.42 9.09 -14.02
N GLN A 221 1.20 8.92 -12.95
CA GLN A 221 0.95 9.64 -11.69
C GLN A 221 1.38 11.10 -11.79
N GLN A 222 2.54 11.35 -12.36
CA GLN A 222 3.02 12.68 -12.61
C GLN A 222 2.03 13.46 -13.47
N THR A 223 1.47 12.85 -14.52
CA THR A 223 0.49 13.49 -15.40
C THR A 223 -0.82 13.80 -14.69
N VAL A 224 -1.33 12.94 -13.78
CA VAL A 224 -2.55 13.28 -13.01
C VAL A 224 -2.30 14.43 -12.03
N TRP A 225 -1.13 14.47 -11.40
CA TRP A 225 -0.75 15.59 -10.54
C TRP A 225 -0.53 16.87 -11.36
N GLU A 226 0.06 16.78 -12.53
CA GLU A 226 0.24 17.89 -13.47
C GLU A 226 -1.11 18.43 -13.98
N ILE A 227 -2.07 17.55 -14.27
CA ILE A 227 -3.44 17.94 -14.60
C ILE A 227 -4.07 18.73 -13.46
N LEU A 228 -3.94 18.22 -12.22
CA LEU A 228 -4.47 18.91 -11.05
C LEU A 228 -3.76 20.24 -10.82
N ASP A 229 -2.44 20.25 -10.93
CA ASP A 229 -1.60 21.44 -10.80
C ASP A 229 -1.98 22.49 -11.84
N ALA A 230 -2.08 22.11 -13.11
CA ALA A 230 -2.52 22.98 -14.20
C ALA A 230 -3.93 23.52 -13.93
N GLY A 231 -4.87 22.67 -13.52
CA GLY A 231 -6.23 23.07 -13.17
C GLY A 231 -6.29 24.04 -11.97
N MET A 232 -5.49 23.82 -10.93
CA MET A 232 -5.39 24.70 -9.77
C MET A 232 -4.63 26.00 -10.08
N ASP A 233 -3.65 25.94 -10.97
CA ASP A 233 -2.85 27.11 -11.42
C ASP A 233 -3.57 27.93 -12.50
N GLY A 234 -4.73 27.45 -12.97
CA GLY A 234 -5.60 28.17 -13.91
C GLY A 234 -5.29 27.90 -15.37
N ASP A 235 -4.41 26.97 -15.68
CA ASP A 235 -4.17 26.48 -17.03
C ASP A 235 -5.12 25.35 -17.40
N VAL A 236 -6.37 25.72 -17.74
CA VAL A 236 -7.39 24.73 -18.14
C VAL A 236 -7.02 24.03 -19.44
N ALA A 237 -6.41 24.74 -20.36
CA ALA A 237 -6.05 24.18 -21.66
C ALA A 237 -5.00 23.08 -21.49
N GLY A 238 -3.98 23.33 -20.67
CA GLY A 238 -2.97 22.35 -20.31
C GLY A 238 -3.57 21.16 -19.56
N ALA A 239 -4.45 21.41 -18.59
CA ALA A 239 -5.14 20.34 -17.83
C ALA A 239 -5.98 19.45 -18.75
N ILE A 240 -6.75 20.02 -19.69
CA ILE A 240 -7.58 19.25 -20.63
C ILE A 240 -6.71 18.47 -21.62
N SER A 241 -5.65 19.08 -22.14
CA SER A 241 -4.72 18.41 -23.07
C SER A 241 -4.07 17.18 -22.41
N GLN A 242 -3.60 17.32 -21.17
CA GLN A 242 -3.02 16.20 -20.42
C GLN A 242 -4.06 15.13 -20.05
N LEU A 243 -5.28 15.53 -19.70
CA LEU A 243 -6.39 14.61 -19.49
C LEU A 243 -6.69 13.78 -20.75
N ASP A 244 -6.66 14.43 -21.90
CA ASP A 244 -6.87 13.76 -23.20
C ASP A 244 -5.77 12.74 -23.51
N HIS A 245 -4.52 13.06 -23.21
CA HIS A 245 -3.41 12.12 -23.34
C HIS A 245 -3.60 10.87 -22.46
N LEU A 246 -4.01 11.03 -21.20
CA LEU A 246 -4.25 9.90 -20.30
C LEU A 246 -5.40 9.01 -20.79
N LEU A 247 -6.51 9.60 -21.17
CA LEU A 247 -7.67 8.87 -21.67
C LEU A 247 -7.35 8.14 -22.98
N SER A 248 -6.60 8.78 -23.89
CA SER A 248 -6.15 8.17 -25.15
C SER A 248 -5.13 7.04 -24.93
N ALA A 249 -4.37 7.08 -23.83
CA ALA A 249 -3.48 6.00 -23.41
C ALA A 249 -4.22 4.82 -22.73
N GLY A 250 -5.56 4.89 -22.63
CA GLY A 250 -6.39 3.82 -22.08
C GLY A 250 -6.64 3.90 -20.57
N GLU A 251 -6.28 5.03 -19.92
CA GLU A 251 -6.61 5.20 -18.50
C GLU A 251 -8.11 5.38 -18.32
N ALA A 252 -8.69 4.70 -17.33
CA ALA A 252 -10.09 4.83 -17.02
C ALA A 252 -10.38 6.16 -16.30
N ALA A 253 -11.37 6.92 -16.79
CA ALA A 253 -11.78 8.19 -16.19
C ALA A 253 -12.09 8.09 -14.67
N PRO A 254 -12.70 7.00 -14.13
CA PRO A 254 -12.88 6.83 -12.69
C PRO A 254 -11.55 6.70 -11.92
N ALA A 255 -10.51 6.13 -12.51
CA ALA A 255 -9.20 5.99 -11.88
C ALA A 255 -8.49 7.35 -11.78
N ILE A 256 -8.52 8.16 -12.85
CA ILE A 256 -8.04 9.54 -12.85
C ILE A 256 -8.80 10.36 -11.80
N PHE A 257 -10.13 10.26 -11.79
CA PHE A 257 -10.96 10.97 -10.82
C PHE A 257 -10.65 10.59 -9.37
N ALA A 258 -10.38 9.33 -9.09
CA ALA A 258 -10.04 8.88 -7.73
C ALA A 258 -8.83 9.64 -7.17
N GLN A 259 -7.78 9.82 -7.98
CA GLN A 259 -6.55 10.52 -7.59
C GLN A 259 -6.80 12.04 -7.45
N VAL A 260 -7.43 12.67 -8.45
CA VAL A 260 -7.80 14.09 -8.43
C VAL A 260 -8.69 14.41 -7.24
N SER A 261 -9.72 13.58 -7.00
CA SER A 261 -10.69 13.80 -5.92
C SER A 261 -10.05 13.71 -4.53
N TRP A 262 -9.07 12.80 -4.34
CA TRP A 262 -8.35 12.69 -3.08
C TRP A 262 -7.65 14.01 -2.71
N SER A 263 -6.96 14.62 -3.67
CA SER A 263 -6.27 15.89 -3.45
C SER A 263 -7.24 17.05 -3.24
N LEU A 264 -8.25 17.19 -4.11
CA LEU A 264 -9.22 18.29 -4.01
C LEU A 264 -10.05 18.24 -2.72
N ARG A 265 -10.33 17.04 -2.18
CA ARG A 265 -10.99 16.90 -0.86
C ARG A 265 -10.15 17.51 0.26
N ARG A 266 -8.83 17.39 0.20
CA ARG A 266 -7.94 18.01 1.19
C ARG A 266 -7.97 19.54 1.10
N PHE A 267 -8.00 20.13 -0.10
CA PHE A 267 -8.20 21.57 -0.28
C PHE A 267 -9.57 22.02 0.24
N ALA A 268 -10.62 21.24 0.00
CA ALA A 268 -11.94 21.52 0.55
C ALA A 268 -11.95 21.48 2.09
N GLN A 269 -11.27 20.50 2.72
CA GLN A 269 -11.11 20.42 4.17
C GLN A 269 -10.40 21.65 4.75
N VAL A 270 -9.32 22.11 4.08
CA VAL A 270 -8.62 23.34 4.46
C VAL A 270 -9.57 24.54 4.39
N THR A 271 -10.36 24.63 3.32
CA THR A 271 -11.36 25.71 3.15
C THR A 271 -12.41 25.68 4.24
N ASP A 272 -12.95 24.52 4.59
CA ASP A 272 -13.94 24.38 5.65
C ASP A 272 -13.38 24.74 7.03
N ALA A 273 -12.14 24.34 7.31
CA ALA A 273 -11.44 24.71 8.54
C ALA A 273 -11.19 26.22 8.61
N TYR A 274 -10.77 26.83 7.51
CA TYR A 274 -10.58 28.27 7.38
C TYR A 274 -11.88 29.04 7.63
N LEU A 275 -12.99 28.63 6.99
CA LEU A 275 -14.29 29.27 7.15
C LEU A 275 -14.84 29.14 8.56
N ARG A 276 -14.60 28.02 9.25
CA ARG A 276 -14.98 27.83 10.66
C ARG A 276 -14.23 28.78 11.58
N GLN A 277 -12.91 28.97 11.38
CA GLN A 277 -12.12 29.90 12.20
C GLN A 277 -12.57 31.35 11.99
N ILE A 278 -12.86 31.76 10.75
CA ILE A 278 -13.40 33.12 10.47
C ILE A 278 -14.74 33.33 11.17
N ARG A 279 -15.68 32.37 11.07
CA ARG A 279 -16.99 32.48 11.76
C ARG A 279 -16.81 32.53 13.27
N GLY A 280 -15.84 31.84 13.82
CA GLY A 280 -15.47 31.86 15.24
C GLY A 280 -14.66 33.10 15.66
N ARG A 281 -14.45 34.07 14.78
CA ARG A 281 -13.63 35.30 15.04
C ARG A 281 -12.21 34.97 15.55
N GLN A 282 -11.67 33.82 15.21
CA GLN A 282 -10.32 33.38 15.59
C GLN A 282 -9.27 33.97 14.65
N LYS A 283 -8.04 34.13 15.16
CA LYS A 283 -6.91 34.54 14.32
C LYS A 283 -6.56 33.37 13.36
N VAL A 284 -6.71 33.63 12.07
CA VAL A 284 -6.51 32.60 11.04
C VAL A 284 -5.05 32.54 10.62
N ASN A 285 -4.47 31.34 10.70
CA ASN A 285 -3.16 31.03 10.11
C ASN A 285 -3.35 29.92 9.08
N LEU A 286 -3.30 30.30 7.79
CA LEU A 286 -3.55 29.38 6.67
C LEU A 286 -2.54 28.23 6.63
N SER A 287 -1.25 28.52 6.85
CA SER A 287 -0.19 27.51 6.90
C SER A 287 -0.41 26.45 7.99
N ALA A 288 -0.85 26.88 9.18
CA ALA A 288 -1.18 25.97 10.27
C ALA A 288 -2.38 25.08 9.92
N ILE A 289 -3.40 25.61 9.22
CA ILE A 289 -4.56 24.86 8.74
C ILE A 289 -4.14 23.82 7.71
N PHE A 290 -3.30 24.18 6.73
CA PHE A 290 -2.78 23.23 5.76
C PHE A 290 -2.05 22.06 6.44
N LYS A 291 -1.18 22.35 7.41
CA LYS A 291 -0.47 21.31 8.19
C LYS A 291 -1.44 20.41 8.97
N SER A 292 -2.47 20.98 9.60
CA SER A 292 -3.49 20.19 10.33
C SER A 292 -4.33 19.30 9.40
N CYS A 293 -4.50 19.68 8.13
CA CYS A 293 -5.16 18.87 7.10
C CYS A 293 -4.22 17.89 6.38
N GLY A 294 -3.00 17.68 6.92
CA GLY A 294 -2.06 16.67 6.44
C GLY A 294 -1.20 17.11 5.25
N PHE A 295 -1.17 18.39 4.91
CA PHE A 295 -0.18 18.89 3.93
C PHE A 295 1.18 18.99 4.60
N ARG A 296 2.19 18.45 3.94
CA ARG A 296 3.60 18.54 4.35
C ARG A 296 4.30 19.57 3.45
N ASP A 297 5.37 20.16 3.97
CA ASP A 297 6.23 21.04 3.17
C ASP A 297 7.37 20.23 2.56
N TRP A 298 6.98 19.29 1.70
CA TRP A 298 7.90 18.42 0.98
C TRP A 298 7.43 18.25 -0.47
N PRO A 299 8.28 18.53 -1.47
CA PRO A 299 9.57 19.22 -1.35
C PRO A 299 9.44 20.63 -0.77
N ALA A 300 10.55 21.21 -0.29
CA ALA A 300 10.55 22.53 0.34
C ALA A 300 9.85 23.58 -0.54
N GLY A 301 8.92 24.35 0.05
CA GLY A 301 8.10 25.33 -0.67
C GLY A 301 6.78 24.78 -1.22
N SER A 302 6.53 23.46 -1.14
CA SER A 302 5.27 22.87 -1.63
C SER A 302 4.05 23.37 -0.84
N LEU A 303 4.21 23.61 0.46
CA LEU A 303 3.14 24.16 1.29
C LEU A 303 2.74 25.56 0.83
N GLN A 304 3.73 26.43 0.59
CA GLN A 304 3.50 27.79 0.11
C GLN A 304 2.84 27.77 -1.29
N LYS A 305 3.27 26.88 -2.19
CA LYS A 305 2.66 26.70 -3.51
C LYS A 305 1.19 26.29 -3.40
N ASN A 306 0.86 25.36 -2.52
CA ASN A 306 -0.51 24.92 -2.28
C ASN A 306 -1.38 26.02 -1.66
N GLU A 307 -0.83 26.85 -0.77
CA GLU A 307 -1.51 28.05 -0.24
C GLU A 307 -1.85 29.03 -1.37
N GLN A 308 -0.89 29.32 -2.24
CA GLN A 308 -1.09 30.21 -3.40
C GLN A 308 -2.17 29.68 -4.34
N ARG A 309 -2.18 28.37 -4.61
CA ARG A 309 -3.21 27.70 -5.41
C ARG A 309 -4.60 27.85 -4.82
N LEU A 310 -4.74 27.63 -3.50
CA LEU A 310 -6.03 27.80 -2.82
C LEU A 310 -6.51 29.26 -2.86
N ILE A 311 -5.59 30.22 -2.66
CA ILE A 311 -5.90 31.65 -2.75
C ILE A 311 -6.36 32.01 -4.17
N ARG A 312 -5.68 31.48 -5.20
CA ARG A 312 -6.02 31.68 -6.60
C ARG A 312 -7.40 31.08 -6.97
N LEU A 313 -7.68 29.87 -6.49
CA LEU A 313 -9.00 29.27 -6.67
C LEU A 313 -10.09 30.17 -6.11
N GLY A 314 -9.83 30.85 -5.01
CA GLY A 314 -10.73 31.79 -4.36
C GLY A 314 -11.75 31.09 -3.46
N ARG A 315 -12.15 31.81 -2.42
CA ARG A 315 -12.97 31.28 -1.32
C ARG A 315 -14.29 30.67 -1.79
N ASP A 316 -14.98 31.32 -2.71
CA ASP A 316 -16.33 30.89 -3.13
C ASP A 316 -16.29 29.60 -3.95
N ARG A 317 -15.26 29.44 -4.79
CA ARG A 317 -15.05 28.21 -5.57
C ARG A 317 -14.51 27.09 -4.70
N ALA A 318 -13.57 27.38 -3.83
CA ALA A 318 -13.03 26.40 -2.89
C ALA A 318 -14.13 25.80 -1.99
N ALA A 319 -15.12 26.61 -1.58
CA ALA A 319 -16.27 26.14 -0.83
C ALA A 319 -17.22 25.22 -1.63
N GLN A 320 -17.15 25.23 -2.96
CA GLN A 320 -17.96 24.37 -3.82
C GLN A 320 -17.29 23.03 -4.16
N LEU A 321 -16.02 22.85 -3.79
CA LEU A 321 -15.24 21.65 -4.20
C LEU A 321 -15.93 20.35 -3.79
N HIS A 322 -16.42 20.20 -2.58
CA HIS A 322 -17.13 18.99 -2.14
C HIS A 322 -18.35 18.67 -3.01
N ARG A 323 -19.12 19.69 -3.36
CA ARG A 323 -20.29 19.56 -4.21
C ARG A 323 -19.90 19.14 -5.63
N TRP A 324 -18.90 19.79 -6.21
CA TRP A 324 -18.43 19.48 -7.57
C TRP A 324 -17.86 18.07 -7.66
N LEU A 325 -17.11 17.63 -6.63
CA LEU A 325 -16.60 16.26 -6.56
C LEU A 325 -17.73 15.23 -6.49
N LEU A 326 -18.77 15.50 -5.69
CA LEU A 326 -19.94 14.62 -5.62
C LEU A 326 -20.67 14.56 -6.97
N GLU A 327 -20.91 15.69 -7.62
CA GLU A 327 -21.56 15.76 -8.94
C GLU A 327 -20.75 15.00 -9.99
N THR A 328 -19.42 15.12 -9.98
CA THR A 328 -18.54 14.39 -10.90
C THR A 328 -18.53 12.89 -10.61
N ASP A 329 -18.48 12.46 -9.35
CA ASP A 329 -18.55 11.06 -8.95
C ASP A 329 -19.87 10.39 -9.42
N LEU A 330 -20.98 11.08 -9.23
CA LEU A 330 -22.28 10.60 -9.71
C LEU A 330 -22.36 10.52 -11.25
N ALA A 331 -21.75 11.47 -11.94
CA ALA A 331 -21.70 11.45 -13.40
C ALA A 331 -20.85 10.29 -13.95
N LEU A 332 -19.77 9.93 -13.24
CA LEU A 332 -18.90 8.82 -13.62
C LEU A 332 -19.49 7.44 -13.31
N LYS A 333 -20.35 7.33 -12.29
CA LYS A 333 -20.96 6.06 -11.84
C LYS A 333 -22.36 5.81 -12.38
N GLY A 334 -22.96 6.76 -13.10
CA GLY A 334 -24.33 6.65 -13.61
C GLY A 334 -24.49 5.53 -14.64
N SER A 335 -25.69 4.92 -14.69
CA SER A 335 -26.06 3.83 -15.60
C SER A 335 -25.95 4.18 -17.10
N HIS A 336 -25.74 5.44 -17.43
CA HIS A 336 -25.57 5.96 -18.78
C HIS A 336 -24.17 6.57 -19.00
N SER A 337 -23.18 6.17 -18.22
CA SER A 337 -21.80 6.63 -18.35
C SER A 337 -21.19 5.99 -19.61
N SER A 338 -21.07 6.79 -20.68
CA SER A 338 -20.24 6.48 -21.83
C SER A 338 -18.83 7.09 -21.63
N PRO A 339 -17.77 6.62 -22.33
CA PRO A 339 -16.44 7.22 -22.26
C PRO A 339 -16.43 8.73 -22.51
N ASP A 340 -17.21 9.22 -23.48
CA ASP A 340 -17.35 10.64 -23.80
C ASP A 340 -17.98 11.45 -22.66
N ARG A 341 -18.97 10.88 -21.97
CA ARG A 341 -19.59 11.51 -20.80
C ARG A 341 -18.63 11.56 -19.62
N ALA A 342 -17.89 10.50 -19.42
CA ALA A 342 -16.89 10.44 -18.35
C ALA A 342 -15.77 11.48 -18.58
N ARG A 343 -15.29 11.59 -19.81
CA ARG A 343 -14.38 12.65 -20.25
C ARG A 343 -14.96 14.03 -19.96
N PHE A 344 -16.16 14.32 -20.46
CA PHE A 344 -16.82 15.60 -20.25
C PHE A 344 -17.00 15.96 -18.77
N ALA A 345 -17.33 14.97 -17.91
CA ALA A 345 -17.48 15.20 -16.48
C ALA A 345 -16.17 15.70 -15.83
N LEU A 346 -15.03 15.15 -16.23
CA LEU A 346 -13.72 15.57 -15.75
C LEU A 346 -13.32 16.95 -16.32
N GLU A 347 -13.48 17.18 -17.62
CA GLU A 347 -13.23 18.47 -18.26
C GLU A 347 -14.06 19.58 -17.58
N TYR A 348 -15.33 19.30 -17.33
CA TYR A 348 -16.24 20.24 -16.66
C TYR A 348 -15.82 20.57 -15.23
N LEU A 349 -15.28 19.62 -14.50
CA LEU A 349 -14.69 19.86 -13.17
C LEU A 349 -13.57 20.89 -13.26
N PHE A 350 -12.60 20.72 -14.17
CA PHE A 350 -11.48 21.65 -14.33
C PHE A 350 -11.93 23.01 -14.84
N MET A 351 -12.88 23.07 -15.75
CA MET A 351 -13.46 24.34 -16.22
C MET A 351 -14.13 25.12 -15.08
N ARG A 352 -14.85 24.43 -14.17
CA ARG A 352 -15.48 25.07 -12.99
C ARG A 352 -14.44 25.67 -12.05
N MET A 353 -13.31 25.01 -11.86
CA MET A 353 -12.23 25.50 -11.02
C MET A 353 -11.64 26.81 -11.54
N ASN A 354 -11.69 27.05 -12.83
CA ASN A 354 -11.03 28.20 -13.48
C ASN A 354 -11.98 29.30 -13.99
N ARG A 355 -13.27 29.17 -13.85
CA ARG A 355 -14.19 30.21 -14.30
C ARG A 355 -13.87 31.54 -13.58
N ALA A 356 -13.34 32.52 -14.30
CA ALA A 356 -13.11 33.85 -13.76
C ALA A 356 -14.40 34.37 -13.11
N SER A 357 -14.32 34.75 -11.84
CA SER A 357 -15.39 35.52 -11.21
C SER A 357 -15.58 36.78 -12.07
N LYS A 358 -16.80 37.03 -12.55
CA LYS A 358 -17.12 38.35 -13.13
C LYS A 358 -16.63 39.41 -12.15
N PRO A 359 -15.84 40.40 -12.59
CA PRO A 359 -15.48 41.50 -11.71
C PRO A 359 -16.78 42.08 -11.14
N ALA A 360 -16.82 42.22 -9.80
CA ALA A 360 -17.95 42.87 -9.15
C ALA A 360 -18.16 44.22 -9.84
N ALA A 361 -19.34 44.41 -10.42
CA ALA A 361 -19.71 45.67 -11.03
C ALA A 361 -19.50 46.78 -9.96
N THR A 362 -18.53 47.64 -10.19
CA THR A 362 -18.29 48.84 -9.40
C THR A 362 -19.61 49.62 -9.40
N ALA A 363 -20.34 49.52 -8.29
CA ALA A 363 -21.46 50.43 -8.04
C ALA A 363 -20.92 51.86 -8.06
N LYS A 364 -21.09 52.55 -9.18
CA LYS A 364 -20.92 53.98 -9.23
C LYS A 364 -21.91 54.59 -8.24
N ARG A 365 -21.38 55.10 -7.13
CA ARG A 365 -22.10 56.06 -6.32
C ARG A 365 -22.22 57.36 -7.14
N SER A 366 -23.45 57.66 -7.50
CA SER A 366 -23.88 59.04 -7.83
C SER A 366 -24.20 59.72 -6.54
#